data_f9ccf977eb31fea1adf1cd52ede16018
#
_entry.id   f9ccf977eb31fea1adf1cd52ede16018
#
_cell.length_a   1.000
_cell.length_b   1.000
_cell.length_c   1.000
_cell.angle_alpha   90.00
_cell.angle_beta   90.00
_cell.angle_gamma   90.00
#
_symmetry.space_group_name_H-M   'P 1'
#
loop_
_entity.id
_entity.type
_entity.pdbx_description
1 polymer ?
#
loop_
_entity_poly.entity_id
_entity_poly.type
_entity_poly.pdbx_seq_one_letter_code
_entity_poly.pdbx_strand_id
1 'polypeptide(L)'
;MSENNNAGTPFLKVQDLAVEYMSNDKVVHAVNGVSLELERGQTLGLVGETGAGKTTIAKSILRILPDVGAKVTGGKVILDGDDLFEMSEHEMRKVRGNKISMIFQDPMTALNPVQRVGEQIEEVVQLHNKGTKEEFVKRAKEMLEMVGIPADRYYEYPHQFTDVR
;
A
#
# COMPACT_ATOMS: atom_id res chain seq x y z
N MET A 1 -3.11 23.55 -16.67
CA MET A 1 -1.87 23.61 -15.89
C MET A 1 -2.13 24.55 -14.72
N SER A 2 -2.54 24.02 -13.61
CA SER A 2 -2.64 24.76 -12.33
C SER A 2 -1.63 24.13 -11.39
N GLU A 3 -0.48 24.78 -11.30
CA GLU A 3 0.51 24.53 -10.26
C GLU A 3 -0.14 24.88 -8.93
N ASN A 4 -0.65 23.88 -8.21
CA ASN A 4 -0.99 24.05 -6.80
C ASN A 4 0.34 24.09 -6.02
N ASN A 5 0.88 25.31 -5.87
CA ASN A 5 1.89 25.66 -4.88
C ASN A 5 1.29 25.50 -3.48
N ASN A 6 1.28 24.29 -2.95
CA ASN A 6 1.04 24.02 -1.53
C ASN A 6 2.41 23.84 -0.84
N ALA A 7 3.23 24.88 -0.92
CA ALA A 7 4.50 24.97 -0.16
C ALA A 7 4.15 25.12 1.33
N GLY A 8 4.24 24.03 2.10
CA GLY A 8 4.11 24.05 3.55
C GLY A 8 3.31 22.97 4.23
N THR A 9 2.55 22.14 3.48
CA THR A 9 1.80 21.01 4.09
C THR A 9 2.42 19.70 3.63
N PRO A 10 2.88 18.83 4.54
CA PRO A 10 3.44 17.53 4.17
C PRO A 10 2.40 16.69 3.44
N PHE A 11 2.84 15.94 2.42
CA PHE A 11 1.98 15.04 1.66
C PHE A 11 1.47 13.86 2.50
N LEU A 12 2.36 13.31 3.33
CA LEU A 12 2.02 12.32 4.35
C LEU A 12 2.50 12.81 5.71
N LYS A 13 1.61 12.78 6.69
CA LYS A 13 1.94 13.11 8.08
C LYS A 13 1.38 12.06 9.01
N VAL A 14 2.23 11.41 9.75
CA VAL A 14 1.89 10.53 10.86
C VAL A 14 2.15 11.28 12.15
N GLN A 15 1.19 11.32 13.07
CA GLN A 15 1.28 12.01 14.33
C GLN A 15 0.97 11.05 15.46
N ASP A 16 1.90 10.92 16.41
CA ASP A 16 1.77 10.16 17.65
C ASP A 16 1.14 8.78 17.49
N LEU A 17 1.47 8.09 16.39
CA LEU A 17 0.93 6.79 16.07
C LEU A 17 1.30 5.78 17.14
N ALA A 18 0.29 5.14 17.72
CA ALA A 18 0.44 4.07 18.69
C ALA A 18 -0.34 2.83 18.23
N VAL A 19 0.31 1.66 18.27
CA VAL A 19 -0.27 0.38 17.85
C VAL A 19 0.09 -0.72 18.84
N GLU A 20 -0.90 -1.48 19.22
CA GLU A 20 -0.79 -2.61 20.13
C GLU A 20 -1.17 -3.91 19.44
N TYR A 21 -0.49 -4.99 19.81
CA TYR A 21 -0.88 -6.36 19.48
C TYR A 21 -1.27 -7.10 20.75
N MET A 22 -2.38 -7.81 20.69
CA MET A 22 -2.80 -8.74 21.75
C MET A 22 -2.40 -10.16 21.36
N SER A 23 -1.61 -10.82 22.20
CA SER A 23 -1.21 -12.22 22.03
C SER A 23 -1.22 -12.92 23.39
N ASN A 24 -2.01 -13.99 23.54
CA ASN A 24 -2.09 -14.80 24.75
C ASN A 24 -2.21 -13.97 26.04
N ASP A 25 -3.20 -13.08 26.10
CA ASP A 25 -3.48 -12.14 27.21
C ASP A 25 -2.36 -11.14 27.53
N LYS A 26 -1.38 -11.00 26.64
CA LYS A 26 -0.32 -9.99 26.74
C LYS A 26 -0.50 -8.90 25.68
N VAL A 27 -0.37 -7.66 26.10
CA VAL A 27 -0.34 -6.51 25.22
C VAL A 27 1.12 -6.22 24.86
N VAL A 28 1.39 -6.14 23.57
CA VAL A 28 2.70 -5.76 23.02
C VAL A 28 2.54 -4.40 22.33
N HIS A 29 3.19 -3.37 22.85
CA HIS A 29 3.24 -2.04 22.24
C HIS A 29 4.22 -2.07 21.05
N ALA A 30 3.70 -2.30 19.85
CA ALA A 30 4.52 -2.44 18.64
C ALA A 30 4.95 -1.10 18.06
N VAL A 31 4.15 -0.05 18.26
CA VAL A 31 4.45 1.35 17.90
C VAL A 31 4.01 2.21 19.06
N ASN A 32 4.88 3.11 19.52
CA ASN A 32 4.63 3.90 20.71
C ASN A 32 4.92 5.40 20.44
N GLY A 33 3.89 6.11 19.94
CA GLY A 33 3.97 7.56 19.74
C GLY A 33 4.90 8.00 18.60
N VAL A 34 4.89 7.31 17.47
CA VAL A 34 5.76 7.65 16.33
C VAL A 34 5.14 8.77 15.49
N SER A 35 5.94 9.79 15.22
CA SER A 35 5.59 10.90 14.32
C SER A 35 6.61 10.98 13.19
N LEU A 36 6.14 11.18 11.94
CA LEU A 36 6.96 11.40 10.76
C LEU A 36 6.18 12.22 9.73
N GLU A 37 6.91 12.91 8.87
CA GLU A 37 6.36 13.70 7.78
C GLU A 37 7.12 13.41 6.49
N LEU A 38 6.42 13.45 5.38
CA LEU A 38 6.95 13.21 4.04
C LEU A 38 6.35 14.23 3.07
N GLU A 39 7.19 14.95 2.37
CA GLU A 39 6.80 15.88 1.32
C GLU A 39 6.64 15.16 -0.03
N ARG A 40 5.97 15.80 -0.99
CA ARG A 40 5.85 15.25 -2.35
C ARG A 40 7.23 15.13 -2.98
N GLY A 41 7.49 13.97 -3.60
CA GLY A 41 8.78 13.65 -4.25
C GLY A 41 9.92 13.32 -3.28
N GLN A 42 9.69 13.37 -1.98
CA GLN A 42 10.68 13.01 -0.97
C GLN A 42 10.75 11.49 -0.77
N THR A 43 11.94 10.98 -0.41
CA THR A 43 12.16 9.60 0.03
C THR A 43 12.55 9.61 1.51
N LEU A 44 11.84 8.83 2.33
CA LEU A 44 12.13 8.66 3.75
C LEU A 44 12.58 7.23 4.03
N GLY A 45 13.79 7.07 4.60
CA GLY A 45 14.30 5.78 5.07
C GLY A 45 13.86 5.50 6.50
N LEU A 46 13.15 4.39 6.72
CA LEU A 46 12.76 3.92 8.04
C LEU A 46 13.69 2.77 8.47
N VAL A 47 14.60 3.05 9.39
CA VAL A 47 15.64 2.11 9.84
C VAL A 47 15.37 1.63 11.26
N GLY A 48 15.74 0.40 11.56
CA GLY A 48 15.60 -0.22 12.89
C GLY A 48 15.75 -1.73 12.82
N GLU A 49 15.89 -2.37 13.96
CA GLU A 49 16.04 -3.82 14.08
C GLU A 49 14.80 -4.58 13.62
N THR A 50 14.95 -5.91 13.42
CA THR A 50 13.79 -6.78 13.15
C THR A 50 12.84 -6.74 14.34
N GLY A 51 11.55 -6.55 14.08
CA GLY A 51 10.55 -6.38 15.15
C GLY A 51 10.37 -4.95 15.69
N ALA A 52 11.16 -3.97 15.24
CA ALA A 52 11.06 -2.57 15.69
C ALA A 52 9.79 -1.82 15.20
N GLY A 53 8.77 -2.50 14.71
CA GLY A 53 7.51 -1.86 14.33
C GLY A 53 7.46 -1.22 12.93
N LYS A 54 8.53 -1.26 12.12
CA LYS A 54 8.57 -0.63 10.79
C LYS A 54 7.42 -1.04 9.86
N THR A 55 7.21 -2.35 9.74
CA THR A 55 6.10 -2.92 8.94
C THR A 55 4.74 -2.59 9.54
N THR A 56 4.66 -2.52 10.88
CA THR A 56 3.44 -2.14 11.58
C THR A 56 3.05 -0.69 11.25
N ILE A 57 4.00 0.24 11.24
CA ILE A 57 3.77 1.63 10.82
C ILE A 57 3.21 1.67 9.39
N ALA A 58 3.87 1.01 8.43
CA ALA A 58 3.44 0.99 7.05
C ALA A 58 2.03 0.38 6.88
N LYS A 59 1.74 -0.74 7.56
CA LYS A 59 0.41 -1.37 7.55
C LYS A 59 -0.65 -0.52 8.22
N SER A 60 -0.31 0.24 9.26
CA SER A 60 -1.23 1.17 9.92
C SER A 60 -1.65 2.30 9.01
N ILE A 61 -0.71 2.88 8.26
CA ILE A 61 -0.99 3.93 7.28
C ILE A 61 -2.02 3.44 6.25
N LEU A 62 -1.88 2.21 5.77
CA LEU A 62 -2.82 1.59 4.81
C LEU A 62 -4.09 1.02 5.45
N ARG A 63 -4.17 1.00 6.79
CA ARG A 63 -5.26 0.33 7.53
C ARG A 63 -5.46 -1.13 7.12
N ILE A 64 -4.34 -1.87 7.02
CA ILE A 64 -4.29 -3.32 6.69
C ILE A 64 -3.65 -4.14 7.82
N LEU A 65 -3.72 -3.64 9.05
CA LEU A 65 -3.40 -4.46 10.23
C LEU A 65 -4.39 -5.63 10.33
N PRO A 66 -3.98 -6.75 10.94
CA PRO A 66 -4.91 -7.85 11.21
C PRO A 66 -6.11 -7.37 12.04
N ASP A 67 -7.33 -7.75 11.66
CA ASP A 67 -8.56 -7.39 12.38
C ASP A 67 -8.59 -7.98 13.78
N VAL A 68 -7.94 -9.14 13.97
CA VAL A 68 -7.84 -9.83 15.26
C VAL A 68 -6.43 -9.66 15.80
N GLY A 69 -6.35 -9.16 17.02
CA GLY A 69 -5.10 -9.04 17.75
C GLY A 69 -4.27 -7.80 17.46
N ALA A 70 -4.66 -6.92 16.55
CA ALA A 70 -3.99 -5.64 16.32
C ALA A 70 -4.96 -4.47 16.50
N LYS A 71 -4.51 -3.39 17.14
CA LYS A 71 -5.32 -2.19 17.36
C LYS A 71 -4.46 -0.94 17.28
N VAL A 72 -4.91 0.05 16.51
CA VAL A 72 -4.42 1.42 16.62
C VAL A 72 -5.02 2.03 17.89
N THR A 73 -4.17 2.43 18.82
CA THR A 73 -4.59 2.96 20.12
C THR A 73 -4.46 4.47 20.22
N GLY A 74 -3.77 5.10 19.27
CA GLY A 74 -3.62 6.55 19.22
C GLY A 74 -2.98 7.05 17.95
N GLY A 75 -3.03 8.36 17.78
CA GLY A 75 -2.43 9.08 16.68
C GLY A 75 -3.35 9.32 15.50
N LYS A 76 -2.78 9.95 14.46
CA LYS A 76 -3.44 10.29 13.19
C LYS A 76 -2.54 10.00 12.02
N VAL A 77 -3.14 9.72 10.87
CA VAL A 77 -2.44 9.60 9.59
C VAL A 77 -3.12 10.48 8.56
N ILE A 78 -2.47 11.57 8.20
CA ILE A 78 -2.98 12.56 7.25
C ILE A 78 -2.27 12.35 5.90
N LEU A 79 -3.01 12.09 4.85
CA LEU A 79 -2.52 11.95 3.48
C LEU A 79 -3.19 13.00 2.61
N ASP A 80 -2.39 13.92 2.05
CA ASP A 80 -2.86 14.98 1.16
C ASP A 80 -3.98 15.85 1.79
N GLY A 81 -3.92 16.04 3.12
CA GLY A 81 -4.89 16.79 3.91
C GLY A 81 -6.03 15.97 4.52
N ASP A 82 -6.21 14.72 4.11
CA ASP A 82 -7.28 13.85 4.57
C ASP A 82 -6.78 12.92 5.70
N ASP A 83 -7.51 12.84 6.83
CA ASP A 83 -7.18 11.88 7.92
C ASP A 83 -7.68 10.48 7.53
N LEU A 84 -6.74 9.57 7.28
CA LEU A 84 -7.05 8.20 6.84
C LEU A 84 -7.79 7.39 7.91
N PHE A 85 -7.64 7.74 9.20
CA PHE A 85 -8.32 7.01 10.28
C PHE A 85 -9.79 7.40 10.43
N GLU A 86 -10.16 8.60 9.98
CA GLU A 86 -11.56 9.07 9.97
C GLU A 86 -12.33 8.62 8.71
N MET A 87 -11.62 8.15 7.66
CA MET A 87 -12.26 7.69 6.43
C MET A 87 -13.05 6.41 6.64
N SER A 88 -14.20 6.33 5.97
CA SER A 88 -14.94 5.07 5.81
C SER A 88 -14.14 4.05 4.99
N GLU A 89 -14.46 2.76 5.11
CA GLU A 89 -13.79 1.72 4.31
C GLU A 89 -14.03 1.92 2.79
N HIS A 90 -15.17 2.47 2.41
CA HIS A 90 -15.45 2.81 1.01
C HIS A 90 -14.49 3.89 0.47
N GLU A 91 -14.16 4.89 1.27
CA GLU A 91 -13.19 5.94 0.90
C GLU A 91 -11.77 5.38 0.87
N MET A 92 -11.39 4.55 1.84
CA MET A 92 -10.09 3.89 1.88
C MET A 92 -9.82 3.00 0.67
N ARG A 93 -10.84 2.33 0.12
CA ARG A 93 -10.70 1.56 -1.13
C ARG A 93 -10.31 2.44 -2.33
N LYS A 94 -10.68 3.72 -2.35
CA LYS A 94 -10.27 4.66 -3.40
C LYS A 94 -8.86 5.20 -3.20
N VAL A 95 -8.36 5.16 -1.96
CA VAL A 95 -7.01 5.59 -1.60
C VAL A 95 -5.99 4.48 -1.85
N ARG A 96 -6.29 3.26 -1.39
CA ARG A 96 -5.42 2.08 -1.58
C ARG A 96 -5.29 1.74 -3.06
N GLY A 97 -4.05 1.58 -3.52
CA GLY A 97 -3.73 1.26 -4.92
C GLY A 97 -3.76 2.47 -5.87
N ASN A 98 -4.33 3.61 -5.46
CA ASN A 98 -4.40 4.82 -6.27
C ASN A 98 -3.51 5.95 -5.72
N LYS A 99 -3.75 6.40 -4.46
CA LYS A 99 -2.94 7.44 -3.81
C LYS A 99 -1.73 6.86 -3.06
N ILE A 100 -1.87 5.66 -2.49
CA ILE A 100 -0.83 4.97 -1.72
C ILE A 100 -0.90 3.47 -1.96
N SER A 101 0.25 2.82 -2.09
CA SER A 101 0.38 1.38 -2.25
C SER A 101 1.54 0.85 -1.40
N MET A 102 1.63 -0.45 -1.25
CA MET A 102 2.68 -1.12 -0.49
C MET A 102 3.26 -2.29 -1.27
N ILE A 103 4.58 -2.39 -1.30
CA ILE A 103 5.28 -3.58 -1.76
C ILE A 103 5.67 -4.38 -0.52
N PHE A 104 5.24 -5.63 -0.44
CA PHE A 104 5.54 -6.52 0.69
C PHE A 104 6.93 -7.12 0.54
N GLN A 105 7.52 -7.53 1.68
CA GLN A 105 8.86 -8.13 1.73
C GLN A 105 8.93 -9.44 0.92
N ASP A 106 7.85 -10.20 0.88
CA ASP A 106 7.69 -11.37 0.02
C ASP A 106 6.52 -11.11 -0.95
N PRO A 107 6.80 -10.53 -2.13
CA PRO A 107 5.76 -10.17 -3.09
C PRO A 107 5.06 -11.39 -3.70
N MET A 108 5.69 -12.57 -3.70
CA MET A 108 5.09 -13.78 -4.27
C MET A 108 3.91 -14.29 -3.47
N THR A 109 3.89 -14.05 -2.16
CA THR A 109 2.75 -14.39 -1.29
C THR A 109 1.55 -13.46 -1.47
N ALA A 110 1.74 -12.30 -2.09
CA ALA A 110 0.67 -11.36 -2.39
C ALA A 110 -0.11 -11.72 -3.67
N LEU A 111 0.47 -12.57 -4.53
CA LEU A 111 -0.17 -13.01 -5.76
C LEU A 111 -0.98 -14.30 -5.54
N ASN A 112 -2.16 -14.36 -6.16
CA ASN A 112 -2.95 -15.58 -6.22
C ASN A 112 -2.28 -16.58 -7.18
N PRO A 113 -1.76 -17.75 -6.71
CA PRO A 113 -0.99 -18.66 -7.54
C PRO A 113 -1.81 -19.37 -8.62
N VAL A 114 -3.13 -19.40 -8.49
CA VAL A 114 -4.04 -20.06 -9.44
C VAL A 114 -4.70 -19.10 -10.44
N GLN A 115 -4.32 -17.82 -10.41
CA GLN A 115 -4.80 -16.79 -11.32
C GLN A 115 -3.63 -16.22 -12.14
N ARG A 116 -3.87 -15.88 -13.39
CA ARG A 116 -2.86 -15.29 -14.26
C ARG A 116 -2.43 -13.91 -13.76
N VAL A 117 -1.15 -13.58 -13.90
CA VAL A 117 -0.60 -12.30 -13.42
C VAL A 117 -1.29 -11.11 -14.08
N GLY A 118 -1.53 -11.19 -15.39
CA GLY A 118 -2.21 -10.12 -16.11
C GLY A 118 -3.65 -9.88 -15.64
N GLU A 119 -4.39 -10.94 -15.28
CA GLU A 119 -5.74 -10.82 -14.75
C GLU A 119 -5.77 -10.13 -13.37
N GLN A 120 -4.76 -10.38 -12.53
CA GLN A 120 -4.63 -9.73 -11.24
C GLN A 120 -4.29 -8.23 -11.38
N ILE A 121 -3.47 -7.86 -12.37
CA ILE A 121 -3.20 -6.46 -12.70
C ILE A 121 -4.45 -5.78 -13.27
N GLU A 122 -5.16 -6.47 -14.18
CA GLU A 122 -6.42 -5.99 -14.77
C GLU A 122 -7.46 -5.68 -13.71
N GLU A 123 -7.61 -6.53 -12.68
CA GLU A 123 -8.54 -6.31 -11.56
C GLU A 123 -8.26 -4.96 -10.85
N VAL A 124 -6.99 -4.66 -10.57
CA VAL A 124 -6.61 -3.38 -9.95
C VAL A 124 -6.91 -2.21 -10.88
N VAL A 125 -6.67 -2.36 -12.18
CA VAL A 125 -7.00 -1.32 -13.18
C VAL A 125 -8.51 -1.06 -13.22
N GLN A 126 -9.35 -2.10 -13.19
CA GLN A 126 -10.81 -2.00 -13.17
C GLN A 126 -11.33 -1.30 -11.91
N LEU A 127 -10.75 -1.57 -10.75
CA LEU A 127 -11.16 -0.96 -9.48
C LEU A 127 -11.02 0.57 -9.48
N HIS A 128 -10.06 1.10 -10.22
CA HIS A 128 -9.70 2.53 -10.20
C HIS A 128 -10.05 3.29 -11.48
N ASN A 129 -10.46 2.59 -12.54
CA ASN A 129 -10.74 3.22 -13.83
C ASN A 129 -12.09 2.77 -14.39
N LYS A 130 -12.65 3.60 -15.27
CA LYS A 130 -13.81 3.23 -16.09
C LYS A 130 -13.29 2.92 -17.49
N GLY A 131 -13.84 1.87 -18.11
CA GLY A 131 -13.44 1.49 -19.46
C GLY A 131 -14.01 0.13 -19.89
N THR A 132 -13.61 -0.34 -21.04
CA THR A 132 -13.93 -1.66 -21.58
C THR A 132 -12.89 -2.70 -21.12
N LYS A 133 -13.24 -3.97 -21.25
CA LYS A 133 -12.32 -5.07 -20.92
C LYS A 133 -11.04 -5.01 -21.76
N GLU A 134 -11.16 -4.67 -23.03
CA GLU A 134 -10.02 -4.54 -23.96
C GLU A 134 -9.06 -3.43 -23.52
N GLU A 135 -9.59 -2.29 -23.04
CA GLU A 135 -8.79 -1.19 -22.51
C GLU A 135 -8.05 -1.60 -21.23
N PHE A 136 -8.69 -2.36 -20.34
CA PHE A 136 -8.06 -2.85 -19.11
C PHE A 136 -6.94 -3.85 -19.39
N VAL A 137 -7.17 -4.82 -20.31
CA VAL A 137 -6.14 -5.77 -20.76
C VAL A 137 -4.95 -5.01 -21.38
N LYS A 138 -5.23 -4.04 -22.24
CA LYS A 138 -4.18 -3.20 -22.85
C LYS A 138 -3.37 -2.49 -21.77
N ARG A 139 -4.05 -1.87 -20.80
CA ARG A 139 -3.38 -1.15 -19.70
C ARG A 139 -2.55 -2.08 -18.82
N ALA A 140 -3.05 -3.27 -18.51
CA ALA A 140 -2.30 -4.27 -17.75
C ALA A 140 -1.01 -4.71 -18.46
N LYS A 141 -1.06 -4.89 -19.80
CA LYS A 141 0.11 -5.19 -20.62
C LYS A 141 1.13 -4.04 -20.65
N GLU A 142 0.66 -2.80 -20.79
CA GLU A 142 1.51 -1.60 -20.71
C GLU A 142 2.21 -1.50 -19.34
N MET A 143 1.54 -1.86 -18.25
CA MET A 143 2.14 -1.86 -16.90
C MET A 143 3.24 -2.91 -16.76
N LEU A 144 3.09 -4.09 -17.37
CA LEU A 144 4.16 -5.10 -17.42
C LEU A 144 5.38 -4.56 -18.18
N GLU A 145 5.17 -3.98 -19.36
CA GLU A 145 6.25 -3.41 -20.18
C GLU A 145 6.96 -2.26 -19.46
N MET A 146 6.23 -1.45 -18.71
CA MET A 146 6.80 -0.33 -17.93
C MET A 146 7.84 -0.79 -16.90
N VAL A 147 7.67 -2.01 -16.36
CA VAL A 147 8.63 -2.63 -15.42
C VAL A 147 9.60 -3.61 -16.11
N GLY A 148 9.66 -3.61 -17.44
CA GLY A 148 10.59 -4.43 -18.23
C GLY A 148 10.15 -5.89 -18.41
N ILE A 149 8.88 -6.19 -18.16
CA ILE A 149 8.30 -7.52 -18.39
C ILE A 149 7.56 -7.52 -19.73
N PRO A 150 7.86 -8.45 -20.67
CA PRO A 150 7.15 -8.51 -21.94
C PRO A 150 5.64 -8.69 -21.79
N ALA A 151 4.86 -8.00 -22.65
CA ALA A 151 3.40 -7.98 -22.59
C ALA A 151 2.74 -9.36 -22.79
N ASP A 152 3.38 -10.29 -23.47
CA ASP A 152 2.91 -11.67 -23.70
C ASP A 152 2.89 -12.50 -22.42
N ARG A 153 3.72 -12.14 -21.41
CA ARG A 153 3.70 -12.75 -20.09
C ARG A 153 2.43 -12.43 -19.27
N TYR A 154 1.53 -11.59 -19.78
CA TYR A 154 0.21 -11.36 -19.22
C TYR A 154 -0.56 -12.65 -18.92
N TYR A 155 -0.40 -13.68 -19.78
CA TYR A 155 -1.13 -14.95 -19.68
C TYR A 155 -0.48 -15.98 -18.75
N GLU A 156 0.68 -15.66 -18.19
CA GLU A 156 1.44 -16.56 -17.30
C GLU A 156 0.94 -16.51 -15.86
N TYR A 157 1.20 -17.59 -15.14
CA TYR A 157 0.92 -17.71 -13.71
C TYR A 157 2.12 -17.25 -12.87
N PRO A 158 1.93 -16.84 -11.59
CA PRO A 158 3.00 -16.36 -10.73
C PRO A 158 4.23 -17.28 -10.66
N HIS A 159 4.03 -18.61 -10.61
CA HIS A 159 5.12 -19.57 -10.55
C HIS A 159 6.02 -19.59 -11.80
N GLN A 160 5.55 -19.03 -12.92
CA GLN A 160 6.33 -18.92 -14.16
C GLN A 160 7.25 -17.69 -14.17
N PHE A 161 7.12 -16.80 -13.18
CA PHE A 161 7.92 -15.58 -13.02
C PHE A 161 9.18 -15.77 -12.15
N THR A 162 9.48 -16.99 -11.69
CA THR A 162 10.61 -17.26 -10.77
C THR A 162 11.99 -17.02 -11.38
N ASP A 163 12.12 -16.90 -12.69
CA ASP A 163 13.37 -16.66 -13.41
C ASP A 163 13.69 -15.19 -13.69
N VAL A 164 12.83 -14.25 -13.25
CA VAL A 164 13.08 -12.81 -13.38
C VAL A 164 13.93 -12.36 -12.20
N ARG A 165 15.25 -12.25 -12.42
CA ARG A 165 16.22 -11.68 -11.47
C ARG A 165 16.19 -10.16 -11.50
#